data_e1e3ad321914b49102c0a551a9d35928
#
_entry.id   e1e3ad321914b49102c0a551a9d35928
#
_cell.length_a   1.000
_cell.length_b   1.000
_cell.length_c   1.000
_cell.angle_alpha   90.00
_cell.angle_beta   90.00
_cell.angle_gamma   90.00
#
_symmetry.space_group_name_H-M   'P 1'
#
loop_
_entity.id
_entity.type
_entity.pdbx_description
1 polymer ?
#
loop_
_entity_poly.entity_id
_entity_poly.type
_entity_poly.pdbx_seq_one_letter_code
_entity_poly.pdbx_strand_id
1 'polypeptide(L)'
;MAVVPLRRLGIVGTGLIGASIGLAAKRAGVGEVVGVDADEGTAQLALDRGALDAVTDDVEADLVVVAVPVAQLPARVRDVLEQTREATVTDVGSTKGAVVAAAAGDTRFVGGHPVCGSEARGPANANGELFQGATWFLTPTAHTDAERYRTLHSFVSSLGAQPIAIDPRAHDRLVAMTSHLPHVLANVVLNQAGATRIEGHDPLAAAGGSLRDATRVAGANPRIWVDIFLDNAEALQAALGEHRRRVEQVEEALAAGDAGFLARWIAEASENRRSMLADAYPDATDLHRLRVHVPDRPGVLAGITQALGAERINIEDFELRHVSAERGGTLTVLVAGADHAARAAALLEAQGYGVVVSAVDE
;
A
#
# COMPACT_ATOMS: atom_id res chain seq x y z
N MET A 1 4.01 27.56 -7.23
CA MET A 1 4.13 28.39 -6.02
C MET A 1 5.41 27.97 -5.31
N ALA A 2 6.24 28.92 -4.83
CA ALA A 2 7.42 28.56 -4.04
C ALA A 2 6.95 27.90 -2.73
N VAL A 3 7.40 26.68 -2.48
CA VAL A 3 7.19 25.99 -1.21
C VAL A 3 7.98 26.76 -0.16
N VAL A 4 7.31 27.33 0.85
CA VAL A 4 8.00 27.89 2.02
C VAL A 4 8.49 26.68 2.81
N PRO A 5 9.80 26.46 2.93
CA PRO A 5 10.31 25.31 3.67
C PRO A 5 9.90 25.44 5.14
N LEU A 6 9.40 24.34 5.72
CA LEU A 6 9.14 24.28 7.15
C LEU A 6 10.45 24.53 7.90
N ARG A 7 10.40 25.36 8.91
CA ARG A 7 11.57 25.62 9.77
C ARG A 7 11.80 24.49 10.74
N ARG A 8 10.68 23.96 11.32
CA ARG A 8 10.72 22.88 12.29
C ARG A 8 9.57 21.89 12.05
N LEU A 9 9.89 20.60 12.08
CA LEU A 9 8.95 19.47 12.02
C LEU A 9 9.03 18.69 13.33
N GLY A 10 7.89 18.47 13.98
CA GLY A 10 7.76 17.57 15.13
C GLY A 10 7.23 16.20 14.68
N ILE A 11 7.78 15.11 15.23
CA ILE A 11 7.34 13.75 14.95
C ILE A 11 7.03 13.04 16.27
N VAL A 12 5.79 12.61 16.44
CA VAL A 12 5.34 11.82 17.59
C VAL A 12 5.14 10.37 17.14
N GLY A 13 6.01 9.47 17.59
CA GLY A 13 6.14 8.11 17.08
C GLY A 13 7.19 8.02 15.99
N THR A 14 8.39 7.53 16.34
CA THR A 14 9.56 7.48 15.45
C THR A 14 9.84 6.08 14.91
N GLY A 15 8.76 5.28 14.78
CA GLY A 15 8.81 3.97 14.13
C GLY A 15 9.14 4.07 12.64
N LEU A 16 8.79 3.07 11.85
CA LEU A 16 9.08 3.01 10.42
C LEU A 16 8.58 4.28 9.67
N ILE A 17 7.31 4.63 9.82
CA ILE A 17 6.69 5.74 9.07
C ILE A 17 7.22 7.08 9.57
N GLY A 18 7.23 7.31 10.89
CA GLY A 18 7.73 8.57 11.45
C GLY A 18 9.20 8.83 11.11
N ALA A 19 10.07 7.84 11.24
CA ALA A 19 11.46 7.97 10.86
C ALA A 19 11.65 8.15 9.33
N SER A 20 10.84 7.49 8.49
CA SER A 20 10.84 7.70 7.04
C SER A 20 10.43 9.12 6.67
N ILE A 21 9.41 9.69 7.35
CA ILE A 21 9.01 11.10 7.20
C ILE A 21 10.17 12.02 7.58
N GLY A 22 10.85 11.76 8.69
CA GLY A 22 11.99 12.55 9.12
C GLY A 22 13.12 12.56 8.07
N LEU A 23 13.50 11.39 7.55
CA LEU A 23 14.50 11.28 6.48
C LEU A 23 14.05 12.01 5.21
N ALA A 24 12.79 11.86 4.78
CA ALA A 24 12.25 12.52 3.60
C ALA A 24 12.18 14.05 3.79
N ALA A 25 11.77 14.52 4.97
CA ALA A 25 11.69 15.94 5.33
C ALA A 25 13.05 16.62 5.28
N LYS A 26 14.09 15.97 5.79
CA LYS A 26 15.48 16.50 5.70
C LYS A 26 15.94 16.61 4.24
N ARG A 27 15.63 15.63 3.41
CA ARG A 27 15.91 15.70 1.96
C ARG A 27 15.14 16.82 1.27
N ALA A 28 13.91 17.11 1.73
CA ALA A 28 13.07 18.19 1.23
C ALA A 28 13.51 19.59 1.75
N GLY A 29 14.51 19.66 2.62
CA GLY A 29 15.09 20.93 3.12
C GLY A 29 14.37 21.51 4.34
N VAL A 30 13.67 20.70 5.13
CA VAL A 30 13.15 21.11 6.44
C VAL A 30 14.32 21.48 7.35
N GLY A 31 14.21 22.60 8.07
CA GLY A 31 15.33 23.17 8.82
C GLY A 31 15.74 22.34 10.03
N GLU A 32 14.79 21.87 10.82
CA GLU A 32 15.01 21.03 12.00
C GLU A 32 13.91 19.96 12.09
N VAL A 33 14.28 18.72 12.38
CA VAL A 33 13.36 17.61 12.62
C VAL A 33 13.57 17.09 14.03
N VAL A 34 12.57 17.26 14.88
CA VAL A 34 12.59 16.74 16.26
C VAL A 34 11.57 15.63 16.43
N GLY A 35 11.78 14.76 17.40
CA GLY A 35 10.83 13.68 17.61
C GLY A 35 10.84 13.09 19.02
N VAL A 36 9.76 12.41 19.32
CA VAL A 36 9.57 11.65 20.56
C VAL A 36 8.92 10.30 20.26
N ASP A 37 9.30 9.28 21.01
CA ASP A 37 8.67 7.97 21.00
C ASP A 37 8.47 7.48 22.43
N ALA A 38 7.48 6.65 22.67
CA ALA A 38 7.26 6.02 23.97
C ALA A 38 8.38 5.05 24.36
N ASP A 39 9.07 4.50 23.37
CA ASP A 39 10.27 3.69 23.51
C ASP A 39 11.51 4.55 23.21
N GLU A 40 12.28 4.87 24.25
CA GLU A 40 13.49 5.69 24.13
C GLU A 40 14.51 5.09 23.17
N GLY A 41 14.62 3.77 23.11
CA GLY A 41 15.53 3.08 22.18
C GLY A 41 15.11 3.27 20.73
N THR A 42 13.81 3.30 20.45
CA THR A 42 13.26 3.61 19.12
C THR A 42 13.56 5.07 18.74
N ALA A 43 13.37 6.03 19.64
CA ALA A 43 13.68 7.43 19.38
C ALA A 43 15.20 7.64 19.15
N GLN A 44 16.03 7.03 19.97
CA GLN A 44 17.49 7.11 19.81
C GLN A 44 17.95 6.49 18.49
N LEU A 45 17.41 5.34 18.11
CA LEU A 45 17.74 4.71 16.83
C LEU A 45 17.32 5.57 15.64
N ALA A 46 16.16 6.26 15.71
CA ALA A 46 15.75 7.22 14.68
C ALA A 46 16.73 8.40 14.56
N LEU A 47 17.24 8.91 15.69
CA LEU A 47 18.27 9.93 15.74
C LEU A 47 19.58 9.42 15.11
N ASP A 48 20.05 8.25 15.51
CA ASP A 48 21.30 7.65 15.00
C ASP A 48 21.23 7.38 13.49
N ARG A 49 20.03 7.08 12.99
CA ARG A 49 19.76 6.91 11.55
C ARG A 49 19.66 8.23 10.78
N GLY A 50 19.77 9.35 11.47
CA GLY A 50 19.67 10.69 10.88
C GLY A 50 18.26 11.12 10.51
N ALA A 51 17.22 10.41 11.00
CA ALA A 51 15.83 10.79 10.78
C ALA A 51 15.41 12.00 11.62
N LEU A 52 16.07 12.20 12.77
CA LEU A 52 15.86 13.32 13.67
C LEU A 52 17.15 14.15 13.81
N ASP A 53 17.02 15.40 14.25
CA ASP A 53 18.10 16.25 14.72
C ASP A 53 18.19 16.22 16.25
N ALA A 54 17.06 16.01 16.94
CA ALA A 54 17.01 15.86 18.38
C ALA A 54 15.81 14.97 18.82
N VAL A 55 16.02 14.27 19.93
CA VAL A 55 14.92 13.63 20.68
C VAL A 55 14.50 14.58 21.78
N THR A 56 13.21 14.97 21.81
CA THR A 56 12.66 15.92 22.79
C THR A 56 11.17 15.79 22.92
N ASP A 57 10.64 16.01 24.13
CA ASP A 57 9.21 16.08 24.39
C ASP A 57 8.57 17.40 23.90
N ASP A 58 9.39 18.43 23.66
CA ASP A 58 8.93 19.68 23.04
C ASP A 58 8.78 19.51 21.53
N VAL A 59 7.57 19.19 21.11
CA VAL A 59 7.21 18.99 19.70
C VAL A 59 6.58 20.22 19.04
N GLU A 60 6.55 21.39 19.71
CA GLU A 60 6.06 22.63 19.10
C GLU A 60 6.85 22.92 17.80
N ALA A 61 6.18 23.03 16.68
CA ALA A 61 6.78 23.13 15.36
C ALA A 61 5.81 23.80 14.37
N ASP A 62 6.25 24.09 13.16
CA ASP A 62 5.36 24.56 12.08
C ASP A 62 4.36 23.45 11.70
N LEU A 63 4.81 22.19 11.73
CA LEU A 63 4.00 20.98 11.49
C LEU A 63 4.38 19.89 12.50
N VAL A 64 3.37 19.21 13.05
CA VAL A 64 3.56 18.00 13.87
C VAL A 64 2.88 16.82 13.21
N VAL A 65 3.62 15.72 13.02
CA VAL A 65 3.13 14.46 12.49
C VAL A 65 3.01 13.42 13.60
N VAL A 66 1.80 12.90 13.82
CA VAL A 66 1.52 11.84 14.79
C VAL A 66 1.52 10.49 14.07
N ALA A 67 2.58 9.70 14.31
CA ALA A 67 2.86 8.44 13.62
C ALA A 67 2.88 7.25 14.60
N VAL A 68 1.88 7.17 15.46
CA VAL A 68 1.68 6.09 16.43
C VAL A 68 0.67 5.05 15.91
N PRO A 69 0.56 3.85 16.53
CA PRO A 69 -0.47 2.86 16.18
C PRO A 69 -1.89 3.43 16.16
N VAL A 70 -2.73 2.95 15.24
CA VAL A 70 -4.10 3.46 14.99
C VAL A 70 -4.91 3.59 16.29
N ALA A 71 -4.89 2.57 17.15
CA ALA A 71 -5.63 2.59 18.43
C ALA A 71 -5.20 3.73 19.37
N GLN A 72 -4.00 4.26 19.23
CA GLN A 72 -3.47 5.34 20.07
C GLN A 72 -3.67 6.74 19.47
N LEU A 73 -3.93 6.83 18.16
CA LEU A 73 -4.02 8.10 17.44
C LEU A 73 -5.03 9.08 18.04
N PRO A 74 -6.28 8.67 18.38
CA PRO A 74 -7.28 9.60 18.91
C PRO A 74 -6.84 10.30 20.19
N ALA A 75 -6.19 9.58 21.10
CA ALA A 75 -5.69 10.16 22.34
C ALA A 75 -4.45 11.03 22.09
N ARG A 76 -3.51 10.52 21.27
CA ARG A 76 -2.24 11.21 21.05
C ARG A 76 -2.39 12.49 20.22
N VAL A 77 -3.33 12.53 19.28
CA VAL A 77 -3.65 13.77 18.54
C VAL A 77 -4.23 14.82 19.47
N ARG A 78 -5.13 14.46 20.41
CA ARG A 78 -5.62 15.40 21.42
C ARG A 78 -4.49 15.95 22.28
N ASP A 79 -3.64 15.06 22.82
CA ASP A 79 -2.49 15.46 23.64
C ASP A 79 -1.59 16.47 22.89
N VAL A 80 -1.29 16.21 21.61
CA VAL A 80 -0.46 17.10 20.79
C VAL A 80 -1.15 18.45 20.54
N LEU A 81 -2.45 18.45 20.26
CA LEU A 81 -3.22 19.69 20.08
C LEU A 81 -3.28 20.53 21.36
N GLU A 82 -3.31 19.90 22.54
CA GLU A 82 -3.25 20.58 23.84
C GLU A 82 -1.85 21.09 24.18
N GLN A 83 -0.80 20.38 23.81
CA GLN A 83 0.59 20.72 24.07
C GLN A 83 1.14 21.78 23.11
N THR A 84 0.62 21.86 21.90
CA THR A 84 1.06 22.81 20.88
C THR A 84 0.09 23.98 20.75
N ARG A 85 0.61 25.16 20.34
CA ARG A 85 -0.19 26.40 20.21
C ARG A 85 -0.44 26.76 18.76
N GLU A 86 0.60 26.73 17.94
CA GLU A 86 0.57 27.21 16.56
C GLU A 86 0.80 26.10 15.54
N ALA A 87 1.21 24.91 15.96
CA ALA A 87 1.51 23.81 15.05
C ALA A 87 0.31 23.42 14.19
N THR A 88 0.53 23.18 12.91
CA THR A 88 -0.37 22.33 12.12
C THR A 88 -0.17 20.89 12.59
N VAL A 89 -1.24 20.15 12.82
CA VAL A 89 -1.15 18.76 13.32
C VAL A 89 -1.77 17.82 12.29
N THR A 90 -1.07 16.75 11.97
CA THR A 90 -1.56 15.67 11.10
C THR A 90 -1.22 14.31 11.71
N ASP A 91 -1.91 13.29 11.25
CA ASP A 91 -1.57 11.89 11.56
C ASP A 91 -1.21 11.12 10.27
N VAL A 92 -0.84 9.86 10.43
CA VAL A 92 -0.53 8.94 9.31
C VAL A 92 -1.28 7.61 9.41
N GLY A 93 -2.34 7.55 10.18
CA GLY A 93 -3.09 6.33 10.41
C GLY A 93 -3.82 5.81 9.17
N SER A 94 -4.11 4.52 9.17
CA SER A 94 -4.81 3.85 8.08
C SER A 94 -6.32 4.12 8.05
N THR A 95 -6.88 4.68 9.13
CA THR A 95 -8.30 5.00 9.32
C THR A 95 -8.43 6.44 9.82
N LYS A 96 -9.55 7.10 9.50
CA LYS A 96 -9.70 8.54 9.77
C LYS A 96 -10.85 8.90 10.69
N GLY A 97 -11.88 8.07 10.78
CA GLY A 97 -13.12 8.43 11.51
C GLY A 97 -12.86 8.80 12.97
N ALA A 98 -12.19 7.92 13.73
CA ALA A 98 -11.96 8.12 15.16
C ALA A 98 -10.99 9.28 15.44
N VAL A 99 -9.89 9.39 14.69
CA VAL A 99 -8.88 10.43 14.89
C VAL A 99 -9.42 11.83 14.55
N VAL A 100 -10.19 11.97 13.47
CA VAL A 100 -10.84 13.24 13.11
C VAL A 100 -11.89 13.64 14.13
N ALA A 101 -12.67 12.69 14.63
CA ALA A 101 -13.64 12.95 15.71
C ALA A 101 -12.94 13.39 17.00
N ALA A 102 -11.79 12.80 17.32
CA ALA A 102 -11.00 13.14 18.52
C ALA A 102 -10.39 14.54 18.45
N ALA A 103 -10.08 15.05 17.26
CA ALA A 103 -9.62 16.43 17.07
C ALA A 103 -10.70 17.47 17.31
N ALA A 104 -11.98 17.07 17.48
CA ALA A 104 -13.11 17.88 17.93
C ALA A 104 -13.30 19.19 17.14
N GLY A 105 -12.93 19.24 15.86
CA GLY A 105 -13.05 20.43 15.02
C GLY A 105 -11.94 21.47 15.22
N ASP A 106 -10.84 21.12 15.88
CA ASP A 106 -9.66 21.99 15.96
C ASP A 106 -9.19 22.34 14.54
N THR A 107 -9.09 23.64 14.25
CA THR A 107 -8.77 24.17 12.92
C THR A 107 -7.34 23.84 12.48
N ARG A 108 -6.47 23.45 13.43
CA ARG A 108 -5.06 23.10 13.19
C ARG A 108 -4.89 21.65 12.73
N PHE A 109 -5.90 20.80 12.91
CA PHE A 109 -5.81 19.37 12.55
C PHE A 109 -6.28 19.10 11.12
N VAL A 110 -5.47 18.34 10.40
CA VAL A 110 -5.83 17.74 9.10
C VAL A 110 -5.40 16.28 9.12
N GLY A 111 -6.34 15.36 9.04
CA GLY A 111 -5.99 13.94 9.00
C GLY A 111 -5.21 13.58 7.76
N GLY A 112 -4.27 12.65 7.89
CA GLY A 112 -3.41 12.17 6.81
C GLY A 112 -3.31 10.64 6.80
N HIS A 113 -3.11 10.06 5.60
CA HIS A 113 -2.85 8.64 5.44
C HIS A 113 -1.98 8.40 4.20
N PRO A 114 -0.67 8.15 4.37
CA PRO A 114 0.18 7.70 3.27
C PRO A 114 -0.15 6.25 2.92
N VAL A 115 -0.56 6.00 1.67
CA VAL A 115 -0.78 4.64 1.17
C VAL A 115 0.55 4.10 0.69
N CYS A 116 1.37 3.69 1.62
CA CYS A 116 2.67 3.08 1.36
C CYS A 116 2.76 1.78 2.17
N GLY A 117 2.94 0.66 1.46
CA GLY A 117 3.04 -0.66 2.07
C GLY A 117 4.49 -0.99 2.43
N SER A 118 4.72 -1.39 3.69
CA SER A 118 5.93 -2.12 4.07
C SER A 118 5.59 -3.04 5.23
N GLU A 119 6.00 -4.30 5.15
CA GLU A 119 5.92 -5.26 6.26
C GLU A 119 7.05 -5.05 7.28
N ALA A 120 8.03 -4.22 6.93
CA ALA A 120 9.14 -3.85 7.80
C ALA A 120 8.67 -2.99 8.99
N ARG A 121 9.45 -3.00 10.06
CA ARG A 121 9.14 -2.28 11.31
C ARG A 121 10.35 -1.56 11.84
N GLY A 122 10.05 -0.51 12.62
CA GLY A 122 11.06 0.24 13.35
C GLY A 122 11.92 1.15 12.47
N PRO A 123 12.64 2.09 13.08
CA PRO A 123 13.43 3.09 12.38
C PRO A 123 14.66 2.48 11.65
N ALA A 124 15.07 1.26 11.99
CA ALA A 124 16.13 0.55 11.28
C ALA A 124 15.83 0.35 9.78
N ASN A 125 14.54 0.22 9.44
CA ASN A 125 14.05 0.00 8.09
C ASN A 125 13.49 1.29 7.44
N ALA A 126 13.66 2.44 8.09
CA ALA A 126 13.18 3.71 7.56
C ALA A 126 13.87 4.06 6.23
N ASN A 127 13.09 4.59 5.30
CA ASN A 127 13.55 4.98 3.98
C ASN A 127 12.93 6.32 3.59
N GLY A 128 13.76 7.33 3.31
CA GLY A 128 13.32 8.65 2.88
C GLY A 128 12.68 8.69 1.48
N GLU A 129 12.68 7.59 0.75
CA GLU A 129 12.02 7.45 -0.56
C GLU A 129 10.68 6.70 -0.47
N LEU A 130 10.27 6.28 0.73
CA LEU A 130 9.06 5.48 0.95
C LEU A 130 7.80 6.10 0.36
N PHE A 131 7.76 7.42 0.24
CA PHE A 131 6.57 8.17 -0.19
C PHE A 131 6.61 8.57 -1.67
N GLN A 132 7.69 8.28 -2.40
CA GLN A 132 7.81 8.65 -3.81
C GLN A 132 6.72 8.00 -4.66
N GLY A 133 5.91 8.86 -5.32
CA GLY A 133 4.76 8.42 -6.12
C GLY A 133 3.58 7.87 -5.32
N ALA A 134 3.68 7.73 -4.00
CA ALA A 134 2.61 7.18 -3.18
C ALA A 134 1.42 8.16 -3.07
N THR A 135 0.21 7.63 -3.13
CA THR A 135 -0.98 8.38 -2.76
C THR A 135 -0.95 8.71 -1.27
N TRP A 136 -1.22 9.98 -0.93
CA TRP A 136 -1.39 10.41 0.46
C TRP A 136 -2.74 11.08 0.62
N PHE A 137 -3.67 10.38 1.25
CA PHE A 137 -4.98 10.97 1.55
C PHE A 137 -4.85 12.04 2.62
N LEU A 138 -5.48 13.20 2.36
CA LEU A 138 -5.69 14.27 3.32
C LEU A 138 -7.19 14.41 3.58
N THR A 139 -7.57 14.48 4.84
CA THR A 139 -8.99 14.54 5.22
C THR A 139 -9.35 15.88 5.88
N PRO A 140 -9.42 16.99 5.10
CA PRO A 140 -9.91 18.25 5.62
C PRO A 140 -11.37 18.14 6.01
N THR A 141 -11.77 18.93 7.01
CA THR A 141 -13.16 19.09 7.45
C THR A 141 -13.64 20.51 7.18
N ALA A 142 -14.92 20.80 7.45
CA ALA A 142 -15.44 22.16 7.37
C ALA A 142 -14.75 23.13 8.35
N HIS A 143 -14.08 22.64 9.37
CA HIS A 143 -13.36 23.43 10.38
C HIS A 143 -11.89 23.65 10.04
N THR A 144 -11.34 22.89 9.09
CA THR A 144 -9.93 22.95 8.73
C THR A 144 -9.54 24.33 8.20
N ASP A 145 -8.50 24.93 8.79
CA ASP A 145 -7.93 26.17 8.28
C ASP A 145 -7.26 25.97 6.91
N ALA A 146 -7.57 26.85 5.96
CA ALA A 146 -7.12 26.71 4.58
C ALA A 146 -5.62 26.88 4.39
N GLU A 147 -4.92 27.66 5.25
CA GLU A 147 -3.48 27.83 5.18
C GLU A 147 -2.75 26.60 5.73
N ARG A 148 -3.26 26.04 6.82
CA ARG A 148 -2.74 24.80 7.40
C ARG A 148 -2.90 23.63 6.44
N TYR A 149 -4.05 23.53 5.76
CA TYR A 149 -4.23 22.55 4.71
C TYR A 149 -3.20 22.72 3.58
N ARG A 150 -2.99 23.97 3.10
CA ARG A 150 -1.99 24.23 2.05
C ARG A 150 -0.58 23.90 2.49
N THR A 151 -0.23 24.20 3.75
CA THR A 151 1.07 23.86 4.34
C THR A 151 1.30 22.36 4.33
N LEU A 152 0.32 21.58 4.83
CA LEU A 152 0.41 20.13 4.83
C LEU A 152 0.45 19.55 3.42
N HIS A 153 -0.42 20.03 2.51
CA HIS A 153 -0.43 19.61 1.11
C HIS A 153 0.93 19.83 0.43
N SER A 154 1.52 21.02 0.64
CA SER A 154 2.84 21.35 0.09
C SER A 154 3.94 20.49 0.69
N PHE A 155 3.89 20.25 2.00
CA PHE A 155 4.83 19.36 2.68
C PHE A 155 4.75 17.93 2.12
N VAL A 156 3.57 17.34 2.05
CA VAL A 156 3.36 15.99 1.50
C VAL A 156 3.88 15.90 0.05
N SER A 157 3.58 16.92 -0.78
CA SER A 157 4.11 16.97 -2.15
C SER A 157 5.64 17.07 -2.18
N SER A 158 6.26 17.76 -1.23
CA SER A 158 7.73 17.88 -1.15
C SER A 158 8.41 16.56 -0.78
N LEU A 159 7.69 15.63 -0.16
CA LEU A 159 8.17 14.27 0.11
C LEU A 159 8.07 13.35 -1.12
N GLY A 160 7.55 13.85 -2.25
CA GLY A 160 7.35 13.11 -3.49
C GLY A 160 6.03 12.33 -3.56
N ALA A 161 5.16 12.47 -2.56
CA ALA A 161 3.84 11.86 -2.56
C ALA A 161 2.80 12.68 -3.32
N GLN A 162 1.67 12.05 -3.66
CA GLN A 162 0.54 12.66 -4.34
C GLN A 162 -0.60 12.90 -3.33
N PRO A 163 -0.79 14.14 -2.81
CA PRO A 163 -1.85 14.43 -1.87
C PRO A 163 -3.21 14.45 -2.56
N ILE A 164 -4.17 13.70 -2.02
CA ILE A 164 -5.57 13.64 -2.48
C ILE A 164 -6.48 14.02 -1.31
N ALA A 165 -7.30 15.07 -1.50
CA ALA A 165 -8.31 15.46 -0.53
C ALA A 165 -9.52 14.52 -0.62
N ILE A 166 -9.99 14.02 0.54
CA ILE A 166 -11.18 13.18 0.64
C ILE A 166 -11.89 13.41 1.98
N ASP A 167 -13.21 13.28 2.00
CA ASP A 167 -13.97 13.27 3.24
C ASP A 167 -13.56 12.10 4.15
N PRO A 168 -13.42 12.28 5.49
CA PRO A 168 -12.96 11.22 6.39
C PRO A 168 -13.77 9.92 6.32
N ARG A 169 -15.11 10.02 6.22
CA ARG A 169 -15.96 8.83 6.10
C ARG A 169 -15.88 8.18 4.72
N ALA A 170 -15.71 9.00 3.68
CA ALA A 170 -15.49 8.49 2.34
C ALA A 170 -14.14 7.76 2.24
N HIS A 171 -13.10 8.29 2.89
CA HIS A 171 -11.80 7.63 3.04
C HIS A 171 -11.96 6.23 3.67
N ASP A 172 -12.62 6.15 4.82
CA ASP A 172 -12.76 4.89 5.55
C ASP A 172 -13.56 3.84 4.76
N ARG A 173 -14.59 4.26 4.01
CA ARG A 173 -15.29 3.37 3.07
C ARG A 173 -14.39 2.93 1.90
N LEU A 174 -13.58 3.85 1.37
CA LEU A 174 -12.64 3.53 0.29
C LEU A 174 -11.63 2.48 0.72
N VAL A 175 -10.95 2.69 1.85
CA VAL A 175 -9.94 1.73 2.34
C VAL A 175 -10.57 0.43 2.85
N ALA A 176 -11.83 0.45 3.30
CA ALA A 176 -12.57 -0.78 3.59
C ALA A 176 -12.69 -1.67 2.34
N MET A 177 -12.95 -1.07 1.16
CA MET A 177 -13.04 -1.79 -0.11
C MET A 177 -11.69 -2.20 -0.68
N THR A 178 -10.71 -1.27 -0.67
CA THR A 178 -9.45 -1.46 -1.40
C THR A 178 -8.37 -2.19 -0.60
N SER A 179 -8.51 -2.25 0.72
CA SER A 179 -7.52 -2.84 1.62
C SER A 179 -8.12 -3.84 2.61
N HIS A 180 -9.12 -3.43 3.42
CA HIS A 180 -9.55 -4.23 4.56
C HIS A 180 -10.33 -5.48 4.11
N LEU A 181 -11.29 -5.33 3.20
CA LEU A 181 -12.05 -6.45 2.63
C LEU A 181 -11.13 -7.49 1.95
N PRO A 182 -10.18 -7.12 1.08
CA PRO A 182 -9.20 -8.06 0.54
C PRO A 182 -8.44 -8.85 1.60
N HIS A 183 -8.00 -8.21 2.70
CA HIS A 183 -7.33 -8.90 3.80
C HIS A 183 -8.25 -9.89 4.52
N VAL A 184 -9.50 -9.51 4.78
CA VAL A 184 -10.49 -10.44 5.39
C VAL A 184 -10.71 -11.64 4.48
N LEU A 185 -10.95 -11.42 3.18
CA LEU A 185 -11.22 -12.49 2.23
C LEU A 185 -10.02 -13.43 2.07
N ALA A 186 -8.81 -12.90 1.99
CA ALA A 186 -7.59 -13.71 1.94
C ALA A 186 -7.45 -14.63 3.17
N ASN A 187 -7.71 -14.10 4.37
CA ASN A 187 -7.67 -14.89 5.60
C ASN A 187 -8.82 -15.93 5.64
N VAL A 188 -10.02 -15.56 5.22
CA VAL A 188 -11.19 -16.49 5.18
C VAL A 188 -10.88 -17.66 4.26
N VAL A 189 -10.44 -17.39 3.03
CA VAL A 189 -10.14 -18.44 2.03
C VAL A 189 -9.02 -19.36 2.53
N LEU A 190 -7.94 -18.78 3.09
CA LEU A 190 -6.80 -19.56 3.55
C LEU A 190 -7.15 -20.42 4.77
N ASN A 191 -7.88 -19.87 5.73
CA ASN A 191 -8.34 -20.60 6.92
C ASN A 191 -9.32 -21.70 6.55
N GLN A 192 -10.23 -21.46 5.61
CA GLN A 192 -11.15 -22.47 5.09
C GLN A 192 -10.38 -23.62 4.43
N ALA A 193 -9.42 -23.32 3.56
CA ALA A 193 -8.58 -24.33 2.93
C ALA A 193 -7.80 -25.16 3.96
N GLY A 194 -7.23 -24.50 4.99
CA GLY A 194 -6.48 -25.16 6.06
C GLY A 194 -7.32 -26.06 6.97
N ALA A 195 -8.59 -25.69 7.19
CA ALA A 195 -9.51 -26.47 8.02
C ALA A 195 -10.20 -27.62 7.25
N THR A 196 -10.11 -27.65 5.92
CA THR A 196 -10.80 -28.63 5.07
C THR A 196 -9.89 -29.85 4.80
N ARG A 197 -10.50 -31.03 4.72
CA ARG A 197 -9.87 -32.26 4.18
C ARG A 197 -10.85 -32.88 3.18
N ILE A 198 -10.36 -33.18 1.99
CA ILE A 198 -11.15 -33.76 0.90
C ILE A 198 -10.63 -35.15 0.62
N GLU A 199 -11.38 -36.18 1.04
CA GLU A 199 -10.95 -37.58 0.91
C GLU A 199 -9.54 -37.88 1.44
N GLY A 200 -9.15 -37.18 2.52
CA GLY A 200 -7.82 -37.28 3.12
C GLY A 200 -6.74 -36.36 2.53
N HIS A 201 -7.04 -35.67 1.43
CA HIS A 201 -6.11 -34.73 0.81
C HIS A 201 -6.16 -33.36 1.47
N ASP A 202 -4.99 -32.73 1.57
CA ASP A 202 -4.82 -31.36 2.12
C ASP A 202 -4.90 -30.33 0.98
N PRO A 203 -5.92 -29.43 0.95
CA PRO A 203 -6.01 -28.38 -0.06
C PRO A 203 -4.80 -27.44 -0.09
N LEU A 204 -4.15 -27.21 1.05
CA LEU A 204 -2.95 -26.34 1.10
C LEU A 204 -1.75 -27.00 0.41
N ALA A 205 -1.60 -28.33 0.53
CA ALA A 205 -0.56 -29.06 -0.19
C ALA A 205 -0.78 -29.08 -1.71
N ALA A 206 -2.05 -28.97 -2.15
CA ALA A 206 -2.45 -28.92 -3.55
C ALA A 206 -2.56 -27.46 -4.09
N ALA A 207 -2.17 -26.45 -3.28
CA ALA A 207 -2.34 -25.06 -3.64
C ALA A 207 -1.56 -24.67 -4.90
N GLY A 208 -2.28 -24.24 -5.93
CA GLY A 208 -1.75 -23.67 -7.16
C GLY A 208 -1.54 -22.15 -7.07
N GLY A 209 -1.20 -21.53 -8.19
CA GLY A 209 -1.00 -20.08 -8.29
C GLY A 209 -2.20 -19.27 -7.83
N SER A 210 -3.40 -19.63 -8.25
CA SER A 210 -4.63 -18.89 -7.93
C SER A 210 -4.86 -18.73 -6.42
N LEU A 211 -4.66 -19.80 -5.62
CA LEU A 211 -4.82 -19.72 -4.18
C LEU A 211 -3.73 -18.85 -3.55
N ARG A 212 -2.47 -19.01 -3.98
CA ARG A 212 -1.36 -18.21 -3.46
C ARG A 212 -1.55 -16.73 -3.75
N ASP A 213 -1.97 -16.37 -4.96
CA ASP A 213 -2.20 -14.97 -5.35
C ASP A 213 -3.36 -14.36 -4.58
N ALA A 214 -4.49 -15.05 -4.52
CA ALA A 214 -5.67 -14.59 -3.79
C ALA A 214 -5.42 -14.44 -2.27
N THR A 215 -4.44 -15.16 -1.72
CA THR A 215 -4.13 -15.14 -0.29
C THR A 215 -2.78 -14.48 0.04
N ARG A 216 -2.14 -13.79 -0.90
CA ARG A 216 -0.83 -13.16 -0.70
C ARG A 216 -0.77 -12.22 0.51
N VAL A 217 -1.86 -11.51 0.79
CA VAL A 217 -1.96 -10.58 1.92
C VAL A 217 -2.42 -11.25 3.23
N ALA A 218 -2.72 -12.55 3.23
CA ALA A 218 -3.01 -13.27 4.45
C ALA A 218 -1.74 -13.43 5.31
N GLY A 219 -1.91 -13.56 6.63
CA GLY A 219 -0.78 -13.69 7.55
C GLY A 219 -0.10 -12.36 7.89
N ALA A 220 -0.70 -11.24 7.52
CA ALA A 220 -0.28 -9.91 7.97
C ALA A 220 -0.28 -9.83 9.51
N ASN A 221 0.45 -8.84 10.07
CA ASN A 221 0.62 -8.71 11.51
C ASN A 221 -0.72 -8.55 12.28
N PRO A 222 -1.12 -9.51 13.11
CA PRO A 222 -2.42 -9.45 13.79
C PRO A 222 -2.60 -8.21 14.68
N ARG A 223 -1.55 -7.73 15.33
CA ARG A 223 -1.62 -6.56 16.23
C ARG A 223 -2.02 -5.28 15.50
N ILE A 224 -1.54 -5.09 14.26
CA ILE A 224 -1.86 -3.93 13.44
C ILE A 224 -3.27 -4.09 12.85
N TRP A 225 -3.57 -5.26 12.28
CA TRP A 225 -4.80 -5.47 11.54
C TRP A 225 -6.04 -5.57 12.42
N VAL A 226 -5.93 -6.10 13.64
CA VAL A 226 -7.03 -6.09 14.61
C VAL A 226 -7.45 -4.65 14.92
N ASP A 227 -6.50 -3.77 15.20
CA ASP A 227 -6.77 -2.37 15.49
C ASP A 227 -7.43 -1.68 14.29
N ILE A 228 -6.91 -1.90 13.07
CA ILE A 228 -7.48 -1.34 11.83
C ILE A 228 -8.92 -1.83 11.60
N PHE A 229 -9.17 -3.13 11.75
CA PHE A 229 -10.51 -3.70 11.53
C PHE A 229 -11.53 -3.18 12.53
N LEU A 230 -11.13 -3.05 13.81
CA LEU A 230 -12.00 -2.55 14.86
C LEU A 230 -12.28 -1.05 14.69
N ASP A 231 -11.28 -0.26 14.36
CA ASP A 231 -11.44 1.18 14.16
C ASP A 231 -12.31 1.52 12.93
N ASN A 232 -12.26 0.68 11.87
CA ASN A 232 -13.09 0.83 10.66
C ASN A 232 -14.22 -0.21 10.58
N ALA A 233 -14.73 -0.68 11.72
CA ALA A 233 -15.68 -1.81 11.75
C ALA A 233 -16.97 -1.54 10.99
N GLU A 234 -17.54 -0.33 11.07
CA GLU A 234 -18.78 0.03 10.39
C GLU A 234 -18.66 -0.07 8.86
N ALA A 235 -17.63 0.55 8.28
CA ALA A 235 -17.40 0.51 6.84
C ALA A 235 -17.03 -0.90 6.35
N LEU A 236 -16.24 -1.64 7.13
CA LEU A 236 -15.87 -3.02 6.80
C LEU A 236 -17.08 -3.96 6.86
N GLN A 237 -17.97 -3.83 7.86
CA GLN A 237 -19.20 -4.62 7.93
C GLN A 237 -20.12 -4.33 6.74
N ALA A 238 -20.24 -3.06 6.31
CA ALA A 238 -21.00 -2.70 5.13
C ALA A 238 -20.42 -3.34 3.86
N ALA A 239 -19.10 -3.29 3.69
CA ALA A 239 -18.40 -3.91 2.55
C ALA A 239 -18.56 -5.44 2.55
N LEU A 240 -18.46 -6.09 3.70
CA LEU A 240 -18.70 -7.53 3.85
C LEU A 240 -20.16 -7.91 3.55
N GLY A 241 -21.12 -7.08 3.96
CA GLY A 241 -22.54 -7.30 3.66
C GLY A 241 -22.82 -7.26 2.15
N GLU A 242 -22.23 -6.31 1.43
CA GLU A 242 -22.31 -6.22 -0.03
C GLU A 242 -21.62 -7.42 -0.70
N HIS A 243 -20.41 -7.77 -0.24
CA HIS A 243 -19.70 -8.93 -0.77
C HIS A 243 -20.50 -10.21 -0.64
N ARG A 244 -21.12 -10.46 0.53
CA ARG A 244 -21.97 -11.62 0.76
C ARG A 244 -23.12 -11.68 -0.24
N ARG A 245 -23.86 -10.57 -0.47
CA ARG A 245 -24.93 -10.52 -1.47
C ARG A 245 -24.46 -10.89 -2.87
N ARG A 246 -23.25 -10.48 -3.26
CA ARG A 246 -22.66 -10.82 -4.56
C ARG A 246 -22.30 -12.30 -4.65
N VAL A 247 -21.82 -12.90 -3.56
CA VAL A 247 -21.58 -14.34 -3.49
C VAL A 247 -22.89 -15.11 -3.59
N GLU A 248 -23.95 -14.70 -2.89
CA GLU A 248 -25.31 -15.30 -2.97
C GLU A 248 -25.84 -15.29 -4.42
N GLN A 249 -25.65 -14.22 -5.18
CA GLN A 249 -26.02 -14.17 -6.61
C GLN A 249 -25.26 -15.20 -7.46
N VAL A 250 -24.00 -15.44 -7.17
CA VAL A 250 -23.20 -16.48 -7.87
C VAL A 250 -23.70 -17.88 -7.48
N GLU A 251 -24.03 -18.11 -6.21
CA GLU A 251 -24.60 -19.39 -5.74
C GLU A 251 -25.96 -19.68 -6.41
N GLU A 252 -26.84 -18.68 -6.52
CA GLU A 252 -28.13 -18.78 -7.21
C GLU A 252 -27.94 -19.10 -8.70
N ALA A 253 -27.02 -18.42 -9.38
CA ALA A 253 -26.72 -18.67 -10.79
C ALA A 253 -26.15 -20.07 -11.02
N LEU A 254 -25.29 -20.57 -10.14
CA LEU A 254 -24.77 -21.93 -10.18
C LEU A 254 -25.91 -22.96 -9.99
N ALA A 255 -26.77 -22.73 -9.03
CA ALA A 255 -27.92 -23.61 -8.77
C ALA A 255 -28.92 -23.66 -9.96
N ALA A 256 -29.08 -22.52 -10.66
CA ALA A 256 -29.95 -22.41 -11.83
C ALA A 256 -29.26 -22.86 -13.15
N GLY A 257 -27.95 -23.08 -13.15
CA GLY A 257 -27.21 -23.37 -14.39
C GLY A 257 -27.12 -22.13 -15.33
N ASP A 258 -27.22 -20.90 -14.80
CA ASP A 258 -27.22 -19.66 -15.60
C ASP A 258 -25.83 -19.32 -16.10
N ALA A 259 -25.44 -19.99 -17.18
CA ALA A 259 -24.15 -19.73 -17.85
C ALA A 259 -24.07 -18.29 -18.39
N GLY A 260 -25.17 -17.65 -18.74
CA GLY A 260 -25.22 -16.28 -19.26
C GLY A 260 -24.85 -15.27 -18.17
N PHE A 261 -25.38 -15.41 -16.97
CA PHE A 261 -24.98 -14.58 -15.82
C PHE A 261 -23.50 -14.76 -15.50
N LEU A 262 -23.03 -16.01 -15.37
CA LEU A 262 -21.63 -16.30 -15.02
C LEU A 262 -20.65 -15.73 -16.04
N ALA A 263 -20.96 -15.83 -17.34
CA ALA A 263 -20.12 -15.26 -18.38
C ALA A 263 -20.02 -13.72 -18.29
N ARG A 264 -21.16 -13.03 -18.10
CA ARG A 264 -21.15 -11.56 -17.94
C ARG A 264 -20.41 -11.13 -16.69
N TRP A 265 -20.62 -11.83 -15.57
CA TRP A 265 -19.97 -11.52 -14.29
C TRP A 265 -18.44 -11.66 -14.38
N ILE A 266 -17.93 -12.70 -15.05
CA ILE A 266 -16.49 -12.86 -15.30
C ILE A 266 -15.96 -11.76 -16.23
N ALA A 267 -16.70 -11.44 -17.31
CA ALA A 267 -16.30 -10.39 -18.25
C ALA A 267 -16.21 -9.01 -17.59
N GLU A 268 -17.16 -8.68 -16.70
CA GLU A 268 -17.15 -7.44 -15.92
C GLU A 268 -15.89 -7.37 -15.01
N ALA A 269 -15.55 -8.46 -14.34
CA ALA A 269 -14.36 -8.51 -13.51
C ALA A 269 -13.07 -8.34 -14.33
N SER A 270 -13.03 -8.91 -15.53
CA SER A 270 -11.90 -8.75 -16.46
C SER A 270 -11.74 -7.31 -16.92
N GLU A 271 -12.86 -6.61 -17.22
CA GLU A 271 -12.84 -5.18 -17.57
C GLU A 271 -12.35 -4.31 -16.42
N ASN A 272 -12.88 -4.54 -15.21
CA ASN A 272 -12.44 -3.81 -14.02
C ASN A 272 -10.93 -4.01 -13.74
N ARG A 273 -10.41 -5.22 -13.98
CA ARG A 273 -8.98 -5.49 -13.84
C ARG A 273 -8.15 -4.73 -14.87
N ARG A 274 -8.61 -4.66 -16.13
CA ARG A 274 -7.96 -3.86 -17.18
C ARG A 274 -7.91 -2.38 -16.82
N SER A 275 -9.04 -1.81 -16.40
CA SER A 275 -9.08 -0.40 -15.97
C SER A 275 -8.13 -0.13 -14.81
N MET A 276 -8.08 -1.00 -13.81
CA MET A 276 -7.18 -0.88 -12.67
C MET A 276 -5.70 -0.88 -13.10
N LEU A 277 -5.34 -1.73 -14.06
CA LEU A 277 -3.96 -1.79 -14.57
C LEU A 277 -3.63 -0.57 -15.45
N ALA A 278 -4.57 -0.09 -16.27
CA ALA A 278 -4.38 1.11 -17.08
C ALA A 278 -4.17 2.37 -16.20
N ASP A 279 -4.89 2.47 -15.08
CA ASP A 279 -4.70 3.56 -14.13
C ASP A 279 -3.34 3.46 -13.39
N ALA A 280 -2.86 2.24 -13.12
CA ALA A 280 -1.57 2.02 -12.49
C ALA A 280 -0.38 2.26 -13.44
N TYR A 281 -0.58 2.06 -14.74
CA TYR A 281 0.45 2.19 -15.79
C TYR A 281 -0.04 3.11 -16.93
N PRO A 282 -0.28 4.42 -16.66
CA PRO A 282 -0.92 5.33 -17.61
C PRO A 282 -0.12 5.53 -18.91
N ASP A 283 1.18 5.31 -18.86
CA ASP A 283 2.08 5.40 -20.02
C ASP A 283 2.20 4.07 -20.81
N ALA A 284 1.64 2.99 -20.28
CA ALA A 284 1.70 1.65 -20.85
C ALA A 284 0.37 1.27 -21.52
N THR A 285 0.14 1.78 -22.72
CA THR A 285 -0.93 1.29 -23.58
C THR A 285 -0.51 -0.07 -24.18
N ASP A 286 -1.42 -1.04 -24.22
CA ASP A 286 -1.18 -2.36 -24.81
C ASP A 286 -0.16 -3.20 -24.02
N LEU A 287 -0.54 -3.59 -22.77
CA LEU A 287 0.29 -4.42 -21.91
C LEU A 287 0.28 -5.90 -22.34
N HIS A 288 1.47 -6.45 -22.45
CA HIS A 288 1.71 -7.87 -22.75
C HIS A 288 2.42 -8.57 -21.60
N ARG A 289 1.99 -9.80 -21.34
CA ARG A 289 2.57 -10.68 -20.32
C ARG A 289 3.47 -11.72 -20.98
N LEU A 290 4.74 -11.73 -20.59
CA LEU A 290 5.69 -12.77 -20.95
C LEU A 290 5.85 -13.71 -19.74
N ARG A 291 5.52 -14.99 -19.90
CA ARG A 291 5.82 -16.04 -18.94
C ARG A 291 7.08 -16.76 -19.38
N VAL A 292 8.13 -16.59 -18.58
CA VAL A 292 9.45 -17.14 -18.87
C VAL A 292 9.75 -18.25 -17.89
N HIS A 293 10.00 -19.47 -18.37
CA HIS A 293 10.46 -20.55 -17.52
C HIS A 293 11.94 -20.34 -17.19
N VAL A 294 12.27 -20.23 -15.91
CA VAL A 294 13.61 -19.90 -15.45
C VAL A 294 14.17 -20.94 -14.48
N PRO A 295 15.44 -21.32 -14.61
CA PRO A 295 16.10 -22.16 -13.63
C PRO A 295 16.32 -21.40 -12.32
N ASP A 296 16.22 -22.11 -11.19
CA ASP A 296 16.48 -21.54 -9.86
C ASP A 296 17.98 -21.50 -9.57
N ARG A 297 18.63 -20.43 -10.03
CA ARG A 297 20.07 -20.20 -9.79
C ARG A 297 20.40 -18.71 -9.75
N PRO A 298 21.41 -18.31 -8.98
CA PRO A 298 21.87 -16.91 -8.92
C PRO A 298 22.20 -16.35 -10.30
N GLY A 299 21.84 -15.08 -10.53
CA GLY A 299 22.17 -14.33 -11.73
C GLY A 299 21.14 -14.43 -12.88
N VAL A 300 20.19 -15.36 -12.85
CA VAL A 300 19.18 -15.54 -13.90
C VAL A 300 18.34 -14.27 -14.11
N LEU A 301 17.78 -13.71 -13.03
CA LEU A 301 17.01 -12.48 -13.13
C LEU A 301 17.86 -11.31 -13.64
N ALA A 302 19.08 -11.16 -13.13
CA ALA A 302 19.99 -10.11 -13.58
C ALA A 302 20.28 -10.24 -15.10
N GLY A 303 20.49 -11.46 -15.59
CA GLY A 303 20.71 -11.71 -17.02
C GLY A 303 19.51 -11.31 -17.87
N ILE A 304 18.30 -11.68 -17.44
CA ILE A 304 17.05 -11.34 -18.16
C ILE A 304 16.83 -9.83 -18.17
N THR A 305 16.91 -9.17 -17.03
CA THR A 305 16.68 -7.72 -16.94
C THR A 305 17.71 -6.91 -17.70
N GLN A 306 18.99 -7.33 -17.68
CA GLN A 306 20.05 -6.70 -18.47
C GLN A 306 19.83 -6.90 -19.98
N ALA A 307 19.41 -8.09 -20.40
CA ALA A 307 19.13 -8.37 -21.81
C ALA A 307 17.98 -7.49 -22.34
N LEU A 308 16.88 -7.39 -21.61
CA LEU A 308 15.75 -6.53 -21.98
C LEU A 308 16.14 -5.05 -21.98
N GLY A 309 16.89 -4.60 -20.97
CA GLY A 309 17.37 -3.23 -20.89
C GLY A 309 18.34 -2.84 -22.02
N ALA A 310 19.22 -3.75 -22.46
CA ALA A 310 20.12 -3.53 -23.59
C ALA A 310 19.36 -3.29 -24.90
N GLU A 311 18.21 -3.94 -25.09
CA GLU A 311 17.29 -3.75 -26.21
C GLU A 311 16.31 -2.57 -26.01
N ARG A 312 16.47 -1.78 -24.93
CA ARG A 312 15.61 -0.66 -24.55
C ARG A 312 14.14 -1.08 -24.37
N ILE A 313 13.91 -2.29 -23.91
CA ILE A 313 12.58 -2.78 -23.54
C ILE A 313 12.38 -2.50 -22.06
N ASN A 314 11.39 -1.64 -21.75
CA ASN A 314 11.02 -1.34 -20.38
C ASN A 314 10.26 -2.52 -19.75
N ILE A 315 10.52 -2.80 -18.49
CA ILE A 315 9.78 -3.75 -17.68
C ILE A 315 8.83 -2.94 -16.81
N GLU A 316 7.52 -3.04 -17.08
CA GLU A 316 6.50 -2.32 -16.32
C GLU A 316 6.26 -2.96 -14.96
N ASP A 317 6.27 -4.30 -14.93
CA ASP A 317 6.16 -5.09 -13.70
C ASP A 317 6.79 -6.46 -13.90
N PHE A 318 7.20 -7.11 -12.81
CA PHE A 318 7.64 -8.50 -12.87
C PHE A 318 7.30 -9.28 -11.59
N GLU A 319 7.01 -10.56 -11.76
CA GLU A 319 6.74 -11.49 -10.67
C GLU A 319 7.52 -12.78 -10.87
N LEU A 320 8.24 -13.23 -9.83
CA LEU A 320 8.94 -14.51 -9.85
C LEU A 320 8.22 -15.52 -8.96
N ARG A 321 7.84 -16.66 -9.54
CA ARG A 321 7.28 -17.80 -8.82
C ARG A 321 8.25 -18.97 -8.83
N HIS A 322 8.76 -19.32 -7.67
CA HIS A 322 9.54 -20.54 -7.49
C HIS A 322 8.61 -21.75 -7.47
N VAL A 323 8.99 -22.81 -8.17
CA VAL A 323 8.33 -24.12 -8.10
C VAL A 323 9.12 -25.06 -7.17
N SER A 324 10.38 -25.29 -7.48
CA SER A 324 11.35 -25.98 -6.63
C SER A 324 12.76 -25.77 -7.20
N ALA A 325 13.81 -26.03 -6.40
CA ALA A 325 15.19 -25.96 -6.86
C ALA A 325 15.46 -26.87 -8.09
N GLU A 326 14.76 -27.99 -8.19
CA GLU A 326 14.92 -28.95 -9.30
C GLU A 326 14.10 -28.56 -10.54
N ARG A 327 12.95 -27.90 -10.36
CA ARG A 327 12.02 -27.57 -11.43
C ARG A 327 12.11 -26.10 -11.89
N GLY A 328 12.93 -25.30 -11.23
CA GLY A 328 13.04 -23.87 -11.52
C GLY A 328 11.81 -23.08 -11.09
N GLY A 329 11.54 -22.00 -11.80
CA GLY A 329 10.43 -21.10 -11.55
C GLY A 329 9.83 -20.55 -12.84
N THR A 330 8.81 -19.73 -12.68
CA THR A 330 8.23 -18.92 -13.76
C THR A 330 8.43 -17.45 -13.42
N LEU A 331 9.12 -16.73 -14.27
CA LEU A 331 9.18 -15.28 -14.25
C LEU A 331 8.08 -14.74 -15.16
N THR A 332 7.19 -13.95 -14.61
CA THR A 332 6.22 -13.17 -15.38
C THR A 332 6.76 -11.76 -15.52
N VAL A 333 6.84 -11.24 -16.73
CA VAL A 333 7.29 -9.87 -17.04
C VAL A 333 6.17 -9.17 -17.78
N LEU A 334 5.82 -7.96 -17.38
CA LEU A 334 4.91 -7.09 -18.12
C LEU A 334 5.71 -6.10 -18.96
N VAL A 335 5.34 -5.99 -20.23
CA VAL A 335 5.98 -5.12 -21.23
C VAL A 335 4.89 -4.37 -22.00
N ALA A 336 5.09 -3.09 -22.24
CA ALA A 336 4.19 -2.27 -23.05
C ALA A 336 4.48 -2.42 -24.55
N GLY A 337 3.44 -2.65 -25.34
CA GLY A 337 3.47 -2.75 -26.79
C GLY A 337 3.78 -4.15 -27.34
N ALA A 338 2.97 -4.58 -28.30
CA ALA A 338 3.09 -5.89 -28.96
C ALA A 338 4.47 -6.12 -29.60
N ASP A 339 5.05 -5.10 -30.24
CA ASP A 339 6.37 -5.18 -30.86
C ASP A 339 7.48 -5.39 -29.85
N HIS A 340 7.42 -4.71 -28.69
CA HIS A 340 8.38 -4.91 -27.60
C HIS A 340 8.23 -6.31 -26.99
N ALA A 341 7.01 -6.79 -26.82
CA ALA A 341 6.75 -8.12 -26.28
C ALA A 341 7.28 -9.22 -27.24
N ALA A 342 7.08 -9.07 -28.54
CA ALA A 342 7.61 -10.00 -29.53
C ALA A 342 9.15 -10.01 -29.55
N ARG A 343 9.78 -8.82 -29.48
CA ARG A 343 11.24 -8.71 -29.42
C ARG A 343 11.81 -9.30 -28.13
N ALA A 344 11.14 -9.03 -27.00
CA ALA A 344 11.52 -9.58 -25.71
C ALA A 344 11.46 -11.11 -25.70
N ALA A 345 10.39 -11.69 -26.26
CA ALA A 345 10.24 -13.14 -26.37
C ALA A 345 11.35 -13.74 -27.23
N ALA A 346 11.57 -13.22 -28.44
CA ALA A 346 12.62 -13.70 -29.32
C ALA A 346 14.03 -13.62 -28.70
N LEU A 347 14.31 -12.53 -27.96
CA LEU A 347 15.58 -12.34 -27.27
C LEU A 347 15.79 -13.39 -26.17
N LEU A 348 14.77 -13.65 -25.36
CA LEU A 348 14.86 -14.61 -24.27
C LEU A 348 14.87 -16.07 -24.78
N GLU A 349 14.14 -16.36 -25.85
CA GLU A 349 14.19 -17.66 -26.53
C GLU A 349 15.58 -17.93 -27.11
N ALA A 350 16.22 -16.92 -27.71
CA ALA A 350 17.61 -17.04 -28.19
C ALA A 350 18.61 -17.31 -27.06
N GLN A 351 18.30 -16.94 -25.83
CA GLN A 351 19.10 -17.29 -24.64
C GLN A 351 18.74 -18.66 -24.04
N GLY A 352 17.82 -19.38 -24.64
CA GLY A 352 17.43 -20.74 -24.23
C GLY A 352 16.30 -20.80 -23.20
N TYR A 353 15.56 -19.69 -22.97
CA TYR A 353 14.40 -19.71 -22.11
C TYR A 353 13.14 -20.11 -22.89
N GLY A 354 12.24 -20.86 -22.22
CA GLY A 354 10.89 -21.07 -22.75
C GLY A 354 10.03 -19.84 -22.43
N VAL A 355 9.45 -19.20 -23.47
CA VAL A 355 8.65 -17.98 -23.30
C VAL A 355 7.25 -18.20 -23.88
N VAL A 356 6.24 -17.74 -23.13
CA VAL A 356 4.84 -17.67 -23.62
C VAL A 356 4.40 -16.23 -23.50
N VAL A 357 3.97 -15.64 -24.61
CA VAL A 357 3.44 -14.28 -24.67
C VAL A 357 1.93 -14.33 -24.73
N SER A 358 1.25 -13.49 -23.96
CA SER A 358 -0.18 -13.23 -24.06
C SER A 358 -0.44 -11.74 -23.86
N ALA A 359 -1.48 -11.20 -24.48
CA ALA A 359 -1.98 -9.90 -24.08
C ALA A 359 -2.48 -9.99 -22.62
N VAL A 360 -2.41 -8.88 -21.88
CA VAL A 360 -2.96 -8.88 -20.50
C VAL A 360 -4.47 -9.01 -20.54
N ASP A 361 -5.07 -8.71 -21.70
CA ASP A 361 -6.48 -8.75 -22.00
C ASP A 361 -7.01 -10.14 -22.46
N GLU A 362 -6.11 -11.10 -22.70
CA GLU A 362 -6.41 -12.49 -23.00
C GLU A 362 -6.15 -13.39 -21.77
#